data_4c6866e8090fbec88aad3dbd1cd6d15a
#
_entry.id   4c6866e8090fbec88aad3dbd1cd6d15a
#
_cell.length_a   1.000
_cell.length_b   1.000
_cell.length_c   1.000
_cell.angle_alpha   90.00
_cell.angle_beta   90.00
_cell.angle_gamma   90.00
#
_symmetry.space_group_name_H-M   'P 1'
#
loop_
_entity.id
_entity.type
_entity.pdbx_description
1 polymer ?
#
loop_
_entity_poly.entity_id
_entity_poly.type
_entity_poly.pdbx_seq_one_letter_code
_entity_poly.pdbx_strand_id
1 'polypeptide(L)' 'MNEIQLTDHLVAHISAGSDYGRYQAKICEDGNFRESLYAMSLKRLKRKCEKYAKRERKAIEYVATLKEES' A
#
# COMPACT_ATOMS: atom_id res chain seq x y z
N MET A 1 2.76 4.16 -16.68
CA MET A 1 2.27 3.73 -15.37
C MET A 1 3.23 2.74 -14.72
N ASN A 2 3.55 2.99 -13.48
CA ASN A 2 4.46 2.11 -12.75
C ASN A 2 3.68 1.35 -11.68
N GLU A 3 4.03 0.10 -11.52
CA GLU A 3 3.46 -0.75 -10.48
C GLU A 3 4.56 -1.17 -9.53
N ILE A 4 4.24 -1.20 -8.23
CA ILE A 4 5.16 -1.67 -7.20
C ILE A 4 4.49 -2.83 -6.47
N GLN A 5 5.12 -3.99 -6.49
CA GLN A 5 4.66 -5.16 -5.74
C GLN A 5 5.06 -4.97 -4.28
N LEU A 6 4.09 -4.74 -3.41
CA LEU A 6 4.33 -4.50 -1.98
C LEU A 6 4.39 -5.80 -1.18
N THR A 7 3.42 -6.68 -1.42
CA THR A 7 3.38 -8.02 -0.83
C THR A 7 2.87 -8.98 -1.91
N ASP A 8 2.73 -10.26 -1.57
CA ASP A 8 2.17 -11.25 -2.50
C ASP A 8 0.77 -10.90 -2.98
N HIS A 9 0.03 -10.11 -2.20
CA HIS A 9 -1.35 -9.75 -2.48
C HIS A 9 -1.56 -8.26 -2.75
N LEU A 10 -0.61 -7.40 -2.35
CA LEU A 10 -0.74 -5.95 -2.46
C LEU A 10 0.12 -5.39 -3.59
N VAL A 11 -0.50 -4.60 -4.45
CA VAL A 11 0.17 -3.91 -5.55
C VAL A 11 -0.20 -2.42 -5.49
N ALA A 12 0.79 -1.55 -5.67
CA ALA A 12 0.58 -0.11 -5.77
C ALA A 12 0.72 0.31 -7.23
N HIS A 13 -0.33 0.93 -7.77
CA HIS A 13 -0.31 1.51 -9.12
C HIS A 13 0.01 2.99 -9.02
N ILE A 14 1.19 3.38 -9.49
CA ILE A 14 1.68 4.75 -9.38
C ILE A 14 1.29 5.55 -10.62
N SER A 15 0.69 6.73 -10.40
CA SER A 15 0.37 7.66 -11.48
C SER A 15 0.73 9.09 -11.07
N ALA A 16 0.90 9.96 -12.05
CA ALA A 16 1.19 11.38 -11.85
C ALA A 16 -0.04 12.22 -12.19
N GLY A 17 -0.07 13.48 -11.71
CA GLY A 17 -1.13 14.42 -12.03
C GLY A 17 -2.37 14.34 -11.18
N SER A 18 -2.23 13.87 -9.95
CA SER A 18 -3.33 13.82 -8.98
C SER A 18 -3.72 15.21 -8.50
N ASP A 19 -5.00 15.43 -8.20
CA ASP A 19 -5.52 16.68 -7.64
C ASP A 19 -5.07 16.92 -6.19
N TYR A 20 -4.71 15.84 -5.49
CA TYR A 20 -4.34 15.88 -4.08
C TYR A 20 -2.84 15.78 -3.82
N GLY A 21 -2.04 15.76 -4.88
CA GLY A 21 -0.59 15.69 -4.82
C GLY A 21 -0.03 15.46 -6.20
N ARG A 22 1.30 15.57 -6.36
CA ARG A 22 1.93 15.33 -7.66
C ARG A 22 1.81 13.89 -8.12
N TYR A 23 1.82 12.96 -7.16
CA TYR A 23 1.82 11.53 -7.44
C TYR A 23 0.76 10.83 -6.59
N GLN A 24 0.19 9.81 -7.17
CA GLN A 24 -0.85 9.01 -6.52
C GLN A 24 -0.47 7.53 -6.62
N ALA A 25 -0.71 6.78 -5.55
CA ALA A 25 -0.58 5.33 -5.54
C ALA A 25 -1.94 4.74 -5.18
N LYS A 26 -2.49 3.93 -6.08
CA LYS A 26 -3.70 3.16 -5.80
C LYS A 26 -3.28 1.79 -5.30
N ILE A 27 -3.59 1.50 -4.05
CA ILE A 27 -3.27 0.22 -3.43
C ILE A 27 -4.40 -0.76 -3.72
N CYS A 28 -4.05 -1.88 -4.35
CA CYS A 28 -5.01 -2.94 -4.66
C CYS A 28 -4.57 -4.25 -4.00
N GLU A 29 -5.53 -5.00 -3.47
CA GLU A 29 -5.30 -6.32 -2.90
C GLU A 29 -6.05 -7.35 -3.76
N ASP A 30 -5.30 -8.25 -4.39
CA ASP A 30 -5.85 -9.28 -5.28
C ASP A 30 -6.79 -8.69 -6.35
N GLY A 31 -6.42 -7.53 -6.90
CA GLY A 31 -7.19 -6.84 -7.92
C GLY A 31 -8.29 -5.94 -7.39
N ASN A 32 -8.52 -5.90 -6.09
CA ASN A 32 -9.56 -5.07 -5.47
C ASN A 32 -8.95 -3.80 -4.88
N PHE A 33 -9.55 -2.65 -5.18
CA PHE A 33 -9.10 -1.37 -4.66
C PHE A 33 -9.25 -1.31 -3.14
N ARG A 34 -8.19 -0.85 -2.46
CA ARG A 34 -8.18 -0.69 -0.99
C ARG A 34 -8.07 0.77 -0.58
N GLU A 35 -7.05 1.46 -1.05
CA GLU A 35 -6.77 2.81 -0.61
C GLU A 35 -5.94 3.57 -1.64
N SER A 36 -6.07 4.91 -1.64
CA SER A 36 -5.22 5.78 -2.45
C SER A 36 -4.29 6.57 -1.53
N LEU A 37 -3.02 6.61 -1.90
CA LEU A 37 -2.00 7.40 -1.20
C LEU A 37 -1.51 8.50 -2.12
N TYR A 38 -1.16 9.65 -1.55
CA TYR A 38 -0.72 10.82 -2.30
C TYR A 38 0.57 11.36 -1.73
N ALA A 39 1.43 11.89 -2.58
CA ALA A 39 2.66 12.55 -2.16
C ALA A 39 3.15 13.52 -3.21
N MET A 40 3.98 14.48 -2.80
CA MET A 40 4.56 15.48 -3.68
C MET A 40 5.79 14.96 -4.42
N SER A 41 6.36 13.84 -4.02
CA SER A 41 7.49 13.22 -4.70
C SER A 41 7.34 11.69 -4.71
N LEU A 42 7.96 11.04 -5.71
CA LEU A 42 7.97 9.59 -5.83
C LEU A 42 8.62 8.92 -4.61
N LYS A 43 9.70 9.50 -4.12
CA LYS A 43 10.41 8.97 -2.96
C LYS A 43 9.51 8.91 -1.73
N ARG A 44 8.75 9.98 -1.47
CA ARG A 44 7.80 10.03 -0.37
C ARG A 44 6.64 9.06 -0.57
N LEU A 45 6.17 8.95 -1.80
CA LEU A 45 5.07 8.03 -2.14
C LEU A 45 5.49 6.58 -1.90
N LYS A 46 6.70 6.22 -2.31
CA LYS A 46 7.25 4.87 -2.07
C LYS A 46 7.32 4.56 -0.57
N ARG A 47 7.76 5.54 0.24
CA ARG A 47 7.80 5.38 1.69
C ARG A 47 6.41 5.15 2.28
N LYS A 48 5.41 5.88 1.80
CA LYS A 48 4.02 5.69 2.25
C LYS A 48 3.51 4.30 1.90
N CYS A 49 3.82 3.82 0.69
CA CYS A 49 3.44 2.47 0.26
C CYS A 49 4.10 1.40 1.12
N GLU A 50 5.38 1.57 1.43
CA GLU A 50 6.13 0.64 2.28
C GLU A 50 5.56 0.60 3.70
N LYS A 51 5.21 1.76 4.26
CA LYS A 51 4.58 1.84 5.59
C LYS A 51 3.22 1.15 5.59
N TYR A 52 2.44 1.34 4.54
CA TYR A 52 1.14 0.69 4.39
C TYR A 52 1.30 -0.84 4.39
N ALA A 53 2.24 -1.34 3.60
CA ALA A 53 2.51 -2.77 3.52
C ALA A 53 2.96 -3.35 4.87
N LYS A 54 3.80 -2.62 5.60
CA LYS A 54 4.25 -3.04 6.94
C LYS A 54 3.09 -3.11 7.93
N ARG A 55 2.18 -2.14 7.90
CA ARG A 55 0.99 -2.13 8.76
C ARG A 55 0.10 -3.32 8.49
N GLU A 56 -0.14 -3.62 7.22
CA GLU A 56 -0.95 -4.78 6.82
C GLU A 56 -0.30 -6.08 7.29
N ARG A 57 1.00 -6.20 7.11
CA ARG A 57 1.75 -7.39 7.54
C ARG A 57 1.68 -7.58 9.05
N LYS A 58 1.86 -6.51 9.82
CA LYS A 58 1.75 -6.57 11.28
C LYS A 58 0.36 -6.93 11.75
N ALA A 59 -0.67 -6.39 11.09
CA ALA A 59 -2.06 -6.71 11.43
C ALA A 59 -2.35 -8.19 11.20
N ILE A 60 -1.88 -8.75 10.09
CA ILE A 60 -2.05 -10.17 9.78
C ILE A 60 -1.33 -11.04 10.81
N GLU A 61 -0.10 -10.71 11.16
CA GLU A 61 0.69 -11.43 12.17
C GLU A 61 0.01 -11.38 13.55
N TYR A 62 -0.50 -10.22 13.92
CA TYR A 62 -1.21 -10.04 15.19
C TYR A 62 -2.47 -10.89 15.26
N VAL A 63 -3.27 -10.90 14.22
CA VAL A 63 -4.49 -11.71 14.15
C VAL A 63 -4.16 -13.21 14.20
N ALA A 64 -3.11 -13.64 13.48
CA ALA A 64 -2.66 -15.03 13.50
C ALA A 64 -2.23 -15.46 14.92
N THR A 65 -1.49 -14.59 15.62
CA THR A 65 -1.07 -14.85 16.99
C THR A 65 -2.27 -14.99 17.93
N LEU A 66 -3.28 -14.12 17.80
CA LEU A 66 -4.48 -14.19 18.62
C LEU A 66 -5.25 -15.50 18.39
N LYS A 67 -5.31 -15.96 17.15
CA LYS A 67 -5.97 -17.22 16.81
C LYS A 67 -5.26 -18.43 17.40
N GLU A 68 -3.95 -18.39 17.47
CA GLU A 68 -3.16 -19.48 18.04
C GLU A 68 -3.34 -19.57 19.57
N GLU A 69 -3.55 -18.43 20.24
CA GLU A 69 -3.72 -18.36 21.68
C GLU A 69 -5.16 -18.73 22.14
N SER A 70 -6.07 -18.71 21.22
CA SER A 70 -7.47 -19.07 21.53
C SER A 70 -7.77 -20.50 21.11
#